data_244c7f9adfcac6a10cba502faeba9f0b
#
_entry.id   244c7f9adfcac6a10cba502faeba9f0b
#
_cell.length_a   1.000
_cell.length_b   1.000
_cell.length_c   1.000
_cell.angle_alpha   90.00
_cell.angle_beta   90.00
_cell.angle_gamma   90.00
#
_symmetry.space_group_name_H-M   'P 1'
#
loop_
_entity.id
_entity.type
_entity.pdbx_description
1 polymer ?
#
loop_
_entity_poly.entity_id
_entity_poly.type
_entity_poly.pdbx_seq_one_letter_code
_entity_poly.pdbx_strand_id
1 'polypeptide(L)'
;MRETLYFKDDDDRLSFLFGNYITLTNIDEREIDRIIEMRISPINISVHTMNPTLRCKMMHNRFAGDALRFVRKLAEHNIKLNCQIVLCPGLNDGEELEFTLSEMSALGESLQSVACVPVGVTRYRKGLYPLETFNKDTARAAIEILERWGDKFKAERGSRTVFPSDEFYLIAKRELPPYEFYEDFPQIENGVGMLRDLEEEFSWAVEDEPERDIKRRVTIPTGEGVYAFMEHVMDFAREKFPGLEINLVPVHNDFFGGTVNVTGLLTGRDLVNRLSRENLGDAILLAPSMLMADEDIFLDDMTVQQLSEKLGVPAYRMHKDAAGELKDILGTAE
;
A
#
# COMPACT_ATOMS: atom_id res chain seq x y z
N MET A 1 21.44 -2.63 -2.09
CA MET A 1 20.12 -2.36 -1.46
C MET A 1 20.37 -1.54 -0.23
N ARG A 2 19.56 -0.48 0.00
CA ARG A 2 19.75 0.46 1.12
C ARG A 2 19.79 -0.28 2.46
N GLU A 3 20.72 0.08 3.35
CA GLU A 3 20.83 -0.51 4.68
C GLU A 3 19.55 -0.36 5.51
N THR A 4 18.83 0.76 5.32
CA THR A 4 17.55 1.05 5.99
C THR A 4 16.45 0.01 5.76
N LEU A 5 16.55 -0.83 4.72
CA LEU A 5 15.61 -1.92 4.48
C LEU A 5 15.82 -3.14 5.39
N TYR A 6 16.89 -3.15 6.19
CA TYR A 6 17.22 -4.25 7.09
C TYR A 6 16.97 -3.94 8.56
N PHE A 7 16.42 -2.76 8.89
CA PHE A 7 16.00 -2.47 10.25
C PHE A 7 14.86 -3.40 10.67
N LYS A 8 14.98 -3.95 11.88
CA LYS A 8 13.89 -4.73 12.49
C LYS A 8 12.87 -3.76 13.08
N ASP A 9 11.65 -3.79 12.55
CA ASP A 9 10.60 -2.81 12.83
C ASP A 9 9.76 -3.09 14.09
N ASP A 10 10.01 -4.19 14.81
CA ASP A 10 9.22 -4.56 16.00
C ASP A 10 9.62 -3.72 17.23
N ASP A 11 9.62 -2.40 17.07
CA ASP A 11 9.77 -1.46 18.18
C ASP A 11 8.42 -0.75 18.42
N ASP A 12 7.83 -0.99 19.58
CA ASP A 12 6.56 -0.39 20.01
C ASP A 12 6.59 1.14 20.00
N ARG A 13 7.77 1.73 20.26
CA ARG A 13 7.96 3.19 20.20
C ARG A 13 7.84 3.70 18.76
N LEU A 14 8.35 2.97 17.78
CA LEU A 14 8.22 3.32 16.37
C LEU A 14 6.77 3.15 15.90
N SER A 15 6.06 2.15 16.42
CA SER A 15 4.62 2.00 16.15
C SER A 15 3.84 3.22 16.63
N PHE A 16 4.11 3.67 17.85
CA PHE A 16 3.42 4.83 18.40
C PHE A 16 3.82 6.16 17.72
N LEU A 17 5.13 6.35 17.46
CA LEU A 17 5.65 7.63 16.94
C LEU A 17 5.44 7.79 15.43
N PHE A 18 5.50 6.70 14.68
CA PHE A 18 5.52 6.71 13.20
C PHE A 18 4.41 5.85 12.56
N GLY A 19 3.52 5.28 13.35
CA GLY A 19 2.43 4.44 12.83
C GLY A 19 2.85 3.06 12.32
N ASN A 20 4.06 2.60 12.62
CA ASN A 20 4.54 1.29 12.15
C ASN A 20 3.71 0.15 12.73
N TYR A 21 3.47 -0.89 11.91
CA TYR A 21 2.76 -2.09 12.33
C TYR A 21 3.68 -3.04 13.06
N ILE A 22 3.31 -3.42 14.30
CA ILE A 22 4.06 -4.36 15.14
C ILE A 22 3.40 -5.72 15.20
N THR A 23 4.18 -6.76 15.46
CA THR A 23 3.67 -8.14 15.54
C THR A 23 3.33 -8.57 16.96
N LEU A 24 3.67 -7.78 17.98
CA LEU A 24 3.59 -8.09 19.41
C LEU A 24 4.46 -9.28 19.84
N THR A 25 5.34 -9.78 18.99
CA THR A 25 6.16 -10.97 19.31
C THR A 25 7.42 -10.64 20.08
N ASN A 26 7.83 -9.37 20.10
CA ASN A 26 9.01 -8.87 20.81
C ASN A 26 8.65 -8.03 22.04
N ILE A 27 7.36 -7.94 22.38
CA ILE A 27 6.83 -7.17 23.50
C ILE A 27 6.56 -8.09 24.68
N ASP A 28 6.94 -7.66 25.87
CA ASP A 28 6.64 -8.38 27.12
C ASP A 28 5.41 -7.80 27.85
N GLU A 29 5.02 -8.47 28.95
CA GLU A 29 3.86 -8.08 29.74
C GLU A 29 4.00 -6.66 30.35
N ARG A 30 5.22 -6.25 30.71
CA ARG A 30 5.48 -4.95 31.32
C ARG A 30 5.33 -3.82 30.31
N GLU A 31 5.72 -4.07 29.06
CA GLU A 31 5.55 -3.12 27.96
C GLU A 31 4.08 -2.94 27.63
N ILE A 32 3.29 -4.03 27.61
CA ILE A 32 1.83 -3.96 27.43
C ILE A 32 1.18 -3.19 28.58
N ASP A 33 1.55 -3.46 29.84
CA ASP A 33 1.03 -2.73 31.00
C ASP A 33 1.36 -1.23 30.90
N ARG A 34 2.57 -0.89 30.45
CA ARG A 34 2.97 0.50 30.22
C ARG A 34 2.14 1.17 29.11
N ILE A 35 1.87 0.49 27.99
CA ILE A 35 1.01 1.00 26.91
C ILE A 35 -0.38 1.33 27.48
N ILE A 36 -0.93 0.44 28.31
CA ILE A 36 -2.23 0.61 28.95
C ILE A 36 -2.23 1.77 29.94
N GLU A 37 -1.24 1.83 30.85
CA GLU A 37 -1.13 2.90 31.86
C GLU A 37 -0.98 4.28 31.22
N MET A 38 -0.18 4.37 30.18
CA MET A 38 0.07 5.63 29.44
C MET A 38 -1.03 5.94 28.43
N ARG A 39 -2.00 5.04 28.22
CA ARG A 39 -3.07 5.14 27.22
C ARG A 39 -2.54 5.43 25.83
N ILE A 40 -1.46 4.74 25.42
CA ILE A 40 -0.89 4.84 24.10
C ILE A 40 -1.86 4.22 23.09
N SER A 41 -2.51 5.05 22.28
CA SER A 41 -3.59 4.66 21.39
C SER A 41 -3.68 5.63 20.18
N PRO A 42 -3.91 5.17 18.95
CA PRO A 42 -4.05 3.76 18.58
C PRO A 42 -2.71 3.00 18.52
N ILE A 43 -2.79 1.66 18.54
CA ILE A 43 -1.68 0.76 18.26
C ILE A 43 -1.94 0.04 16.95
N ASN A 44 -0.95 0.02 16.06
CA ASN A 44 -1.02 -0.65 14.76
C ASN A 44 -0.42 -2.06 14.86
N ILE A 45 -1.22 -3.09 14.54
CA ILE A 45 -0.84 -4.49 14.77
C ILE A 45 -0.95 -5.32 13.49
N SER A 46 0.13 -5.98 13.09
CA SER A 46 0.14 -7.06 12.11
C SER A 46 -0.39 -8.35 12.75
N VAL A 47 -1.68 -8.61 12.59
CA VAL A 47 -2.37 -9.77 13.20
C VAL A 47 -2.19 -11.02 12.36
N HIS A 48 -2.44 -10.95 11.07
CA HIS A 48 -2.44 -11.99 10.04
C HIS A 48 -3.48 -13.09 10.26
N THR A 49 -3.68 -13.58 11.47
CA THR A 49 -4.73 -14.53 11.88
C THR A 49 -4.92 -14.50 13.40
N MET A 50 -6.14 -14.78 13.85
CA MET A 50 -6.47 -14.99 15.27
C MET A 50 -6.36 -16.45 15.71
N ASN A 51 -5.96 -17.36 14.81
CA ASN A 51 -5.64 -18.75 15.11
C ASN A 51 -4.18 -18.86 15.62
N PRO A 52 -3.96 -19.22 16.92
CA PRO A 52 -2.62 -19.24 17.51
C PRO A 52 -1.66 -20.19 16.79
N THR A 53 -2.14 -21.37 16.39
CA THR A 53 -1.33 -22.38 15.73
C THR A 53 -0.92 -21.93 14.33
N LEU A 54 -1.86 -21.39 13.57
CA LEU A 54 -1.57 -20.87 12.23
C LEU A 54 -0.64 -19.64 12.29
N ARG A 55 -0.84 -18.75 13.27
CA ARG A 55 0.04 -17.59 13.45
C ARG A 55 1.48 -17.99 13.71
N CYS A 56 1.72 -18.99 14.57
CA CYS A 56 3.07 -19.56 14.77
C CYS A 56 3.68 -20.08 13.47
N LYS A 57 2.89 -20.75 12.63
CA LYS A 57 3.34 -21.28 11.34
C LYS A 57 3.68 -20.15 10.37
N MET A 58 2.78 -19.17 10.21
CA MET A 58 2.95 -18.06 9.27
C MET A 58 4.15 -17.17 9.62
N MET A 59 4.33 -16.86 10.91
CA MET A 59 5.42 -16.00 11.37
C MET A 59 6.72 -16.74 11.62
N HIS A 60 6.72 -18.08 11.46
CA HIS A 60 7.86 -18.95 11.81
C HIS A 60 8.40 -18.66 13.22
N ASN A 61 7.50 -18.39 14.16
CA ASN A 61 7.81 -18.03 15.54
C ASN A 61 6.86 -18.77 16.49
N ARG A 62 7.42 -19.68 17.32
CA ARG A 62 6.64 -20.51 18.25
C ARG A 62 5.85 -19.71 19.32
N PHE A 63 6.21 -18.45 19.56
CA PHE A 63 5.58 -17.57 20.53
C PHE A 63 4.50 -16.65 19.92
N ALA A 64 4.40 -16.63 18.59
CA ALA A 64 3.50 -15.70 17.91
C ALA A 64 2.01 -15.95 18.24
N GLY A 65 1.64 -17.19 18.50
CA GLY A 65 0.29 -17.54 18.93
C GLY A 65 -0.07 -16.98 20.32
N ASP A 66 0.86 -17.08 21.27
CA ASP A 66 0.65 -16.55 22.63
C ASP A 66 0.52 -15.03 22.64
N ALA A 67 1.19 -14.33 21.72
CA ALA A 67 1.11 -12.88 21.60
C ALA A 67 -0.31 -12.36 21.30
N LEU A 68 -1.22 -13.21 20.78
CA LEU A 68 -2.62 -12.84 20.56
C LEU A 68 -3.37 -12.48 21.85
N ARG A 69 -2.90 -12.96 23.02
CA ARG A 69 -3.44 -12.52 24.31
C ARG A 69 -3.29 -11.02 24.53
N PHE A 70 -2.22 -10.42 24.01
CA PHE A 70 -1.98 -8.98 24.12
C PHE A 70 -2.97 -8.16 23.31
N VAL A 71 -3.40 -8.64 22.14
CA VAL A 71 -4.47 -8.00 21.34
C VAL A 71 -5.74 -7.90 22.17
N ARG A 72 -6.14 -9.01 22.84
CA ARG A 72 -7.33 -9.02 23.71
C ARG A 72 -7.16 -8.13 24.94
N LYS A 73 -5.99 -8.22 25.61
CA LYS A 73 -5.69 -7.39 26.78
C LYS A 73 -5.73 -5.90 26.48
N LEU A 74 -5.16 -5.46 25.35
CA LEU A 74 -5.22 -4.07 24.91
C LEU A 74 -6.66 -3.62 24.66
N ALA A 75 -7.45 -4.45 23.99
CA ALA A 75 -8.86 -4.17 23.72
C ALA A 75 -9.70 -4.08 25.00
N GLU A 76 -9.51 -4.97 25.97
CA GLU A 76 -10.17 -4.97 27.29
C GLU A 76 -9.90 -3.68 28.08
N HIS A 77 -8.76 -3.03 27.81
CA HIS A 77 -8.38 -1.74 28.42
C HIS A 77 -8.69 -0.53 27.54
N ASN A 78 -9.54 -0.70 26.51
CA ASN A 78 -9.99 0.35 25.59
C ASN A 78 -8.87 1.02 24.80
N ILE A 79 -7.75 0.34 24.56
CA ILE A 79 -6.74 0.78 23.60
C ILE A 79 -7.29 0.53 22.19
N LYS A 80 -7.25 1.55 21.35
CA LYS A 80 -7.71 1.46 19.97
C LYS A 80 -6.68 0.73 19.11
N LEU A 81 -7.17 -0.15 18.24
CA LEU A 81 -6.33 -1.05 17.44
C LEU A 81 -6.63 -0.84 15.96
N ASN A 82 -5.59 -0.53 15.19
CA ASN A 82 -5.59 -0.65 13.74
C ASN A 82 -4.86 -1.94 13.38
N CYS A 83 -5.54 -2.82 12.66
CA CYS A 83 -5.01 -4.15 12.38
C CYS A 83 -4.73 -4.32 10.89
N GLN A 84 -3.70 -5.13 10.60
CA GLN A 84 -3.36 -5.53 9.24
C GLN A 84 -3.35 -7.05 9.13
N ILE A 85 -3.91 -7.56 8.04
CA ILE A 85 -3.89 -8.97 7.68
C ILE A 85 -3.28 -9.09 6.28
N VAL A 86 -2.08 -9.67 6.19
CA VAL A 86 -1.53 -10.10 4.90
C VAL A 86 -2.17 -11.45 4.58
N LEU A 87 -3.02 -11.47 3.56
CA LEU A 87 -3.69 -12.69 3.12
C LEU A 87 -2.79 -13.51 2.20
N CYS A 88 -2.72 -14.81 2.49
CA CYS A 88 -1.96 -15.80 1.75
C CYS A 88 -2.91 -16.90 1.28
N PRO A 89 -3.12 -17.09 -0.03
CA PRO A 89 -4.02 -18.12 -0.55
C PRO A 89 -3.73 -19.50 0.02
N GLY A 90 -4.79 -20.20 0.47
CA GLY A 90 -4.71 -21.54 1.05
C GLY A 90 -4.11 -21.62 2.46
N LEU A 91 -3.88 -20.47 3.12
CA LEU A 91 -3.37 -20.42 4.50
C LEU A 91 -4.33 -19.71 5.45
N ASN A 92 -4.55 -18.42 5.26
CA ASN A 92 -5.37 -17.59 6.14
C ASN A 92 -6.52 -16.88 5.39
N ASP A 93 -6.86 -17.33 4.21
CA ASP A 93 -8.03 -16.95 3.42
C ASP A 93 -9.26 -17.85 3.73
N GLY A 94 -10.36 -17.64 3.03
CA GLY A 94 -11.56 -18.46 3.13
C GLY A 94 -12.09 -18.60 4.58
N GLU A 95 -12.28 -19.83 5.04
CA GLU A 95 -12.81 -20.15 6.38
C GLU A 95 -11.91 -19.61 7.51
N GLU A 96 -10.61 -19.57 7.33
CA GLU A 96 -9.67 -19.04 8.32
C GLU A 96 -9.80 -17.52 8.43
N LEU A 97 -10.06 -16.82 7.32
CA LEU A 97 -10.35 -15.39 7.34
C LEU A 97 -11.67 -15.11 8.05
N GLU A 98 -12.72 -15.90 7.79
CA GLU A 98 -14.01 -15.83 8.49
C GLU A 98 -13.84 -15.99 10.01
N PHE A 99 -13.08 -17.00 10.41
CA PHE A 99 -12.76 -17.25 11.81
C PHE A 99 -12.02 -16.03 12.41
N THR A 100 -10.99 -15.55 11.73
CA THR A 100 -10.19 -14.41 12.21
C THR A 100 -11.04 -13.15 12.39
N LEU A 101 -11.87 -12.80 11.42
CA LEU A 101 -12.75 -11.62 11.48
C LEU A 101 -13.83 -11.79 12.57
N SER A 102 -14.34 -13.00 12.77
CA SER A 102 -15.26 -13.31 13.88
C SER A 102 -14.61 -13.08 15.25
N GLU A 103 -13.38 -13.58 15.47
CA GLU A 103 -12.63 -13.35 16.71
C GLU A 103 -12.30 -11.86 16.91
N MET A 104 -11.94 -11.16 15.84
CA MET A 104 -11.68 -9.72 15.89
C MET A 104 -12.95 -8.93 16.21
N SER A 105 -14.11 -9.38 15.78
CA SER A 105 -15.38 -8.72 16.10
C SER A 105 -15.66 -8.69 17.61
N ALA A 106 -15.16 -9.65 18.35
CA ALA A 106 -15.28 -9.71 19.82
C ALA A 106 -14.42 -8.65 20.55
N LEU A 107 -13.48 -7.97 19.86
CA LEU A 107 -12.68 -6.86 20.42
C LEU A 107 -13.51 -5.58 20.62
N GLY A 108 -14.75 -5.57 20.16
CA GLY A 108 -15.69 -4.46 20.37
C GLY A 108 -15.24 -3.16 19.70
N GLU A 109 -15.50 -2.05 20.39
CA GLU A 109 -15.16 -0.70 19.92
C GLU A 109 -13.66 -0.39 19.92
N SER A 110 -12.84 -1.24 20.52
CA SER A 110 -11.38 -1.10 20.46
C SER A 110 -10.83 -1.39 19.07
N LEU A 111 -11.49 -2.24 18.27
CA LEU A 111 -11.13 -2.47 16.89
C LEU A 111 -11.60 -1.30 16.02
N GLN A 112 -10.66 -0.45 15.60
CA GLN A 112 -10.95 0.73 14.77
C GLN A 112 -10.99 0.38 13.29
N SER A 113 -9.97 -0.33 12.82
CA SER A 113 -9.87 -0.68 11.40
C SER A 113 -9.05 -1.94 11.16
N VAL A 114 -9.35 -2.64 10.08
CA VAL A 114 -8.62 -3.81 9.59
C VAL A 114 -8.37 -3.66 8.11
N ALA A 115 -7.11 -3.52 7.71
CA ALA A 115 -6.71 -3.63 6.32
C ALA A 115 -6.35 -5.07 5.98
N CYS A 116 -6.92 -5.59 4.91
CA CYS A 116 -6.51 -6.87 4.33
C CYS A 116 -5.79 -6.62 3.01
N VAL A 117 -4.54 -7.08 2.92
CA VAL A 117 -3.67 -6.90 1.75
C VAL A 117 -3.25 -8.25 1.18
N PRO A 118 -3.09 -8.40 -0.14
CA PRO A 118 -2.62 -9.65 -0.72
C PRO A 118 -1.11 -9.82 -0.47
N VAL A 119 -0.67 -11.06 -0.34
CA VAL A 119 0.75 -11.36 -0.18
C VAL A 119 1.52 -11.08 -1.47
N GLY A 120 2.62 -10.32 -1.35
CA GLY A 120 3.63 -10.16 -2.41
C GLY A 120 4.71 -11.24 -2.30
N VAL A 121 5.02 -11.91 -3.41
CA VAL A 121 6.01 -12.99 -3.45
C VAL A 121 7.20 -12.58 -4.30
N THR A 122 8.37 -12.44 -3.66
CA THR A 122 9.62 -12.08 -4.33
C THR A 122 10.39 -13.32 -4.78
N ARG A 123 11.34 -13.15 -5.73
CA ARG A 123 12.27 -14.20 -6.15
C ARG A 123 13.24 -14.67 -5.05
N TYR A 124 13.39 -13.90 -3.98
CA TYR A 124 14.36 -14.14 -2.90
C TYR A 124 13.85 -15.11 -1.83
N ARG A 125 12.90 -15.97 -2.17
CA ARG A 125 12.23 -16.89 -1.22
C ARG A 125 12.79 -18.31 -1.23
N LYS A 126 14.00 -18.53 -1.73
CA LYS A 126 14.62 -19.86 -1.75
C LYS A 126 14.76 -20.41 -0.33
N GLY A 127 14.19 -21.58 -0.08
CA GLY A 127 14.22 -22.26 1.24
C GLY A 127 13.15 -21.78 2.23
N LEU A 128 12.30 -20.82 1.87
CA LEU A 128 11.13 -20.41 2.64
C LEU A 128 9.89 -21.22 2.25
N TYR A 129 8.85 -21.18 3.10
CA TYR A 129 7.56 -21.81 2.81
C TYR A 129 7.03 -21.32 1.45
N PRO A 130 6.63 -22.23 0.55
CA PRO A 130 6.08 -21.83 -0.75
C PRO A 130 4.73 -21.14 -0.55
N LEU A 131 4.64 -19.91 -1.04
CA LEU A 131 3.39 -19.13 -1.04
C LEU A 131 2.90 -19.01 -2.47
N GLU A 132 1.59 -19.06 -2.62
CA GLU A 132 0.88 -18.70 -3.85
C GLU A 132 0.43 -17.24 -3.78
N THR A 133 0.28 -16.59 -4.94
CA THR A 133 -0.30 -15.25 -5.05
C THR A 133 -1.75 -15.34 -5.44
N PHE A 134 -2.51 -14.29 -5.15
CA PHE A 134 -3.89 -14.18 -5.58
C PHE A 134 -3.99 -14.11 -7.11
N ASN A 135 -4.96 -14.78 -7.65
CA ASN A 135 -5.46 -14.62 -9.02
C ASN A 135 -6.82 -13.94 -9.01
N LYS A 136 -7.38 -13.71 -10.18
CA LYS A 136 -8.66 -13.01 -10.34
C LYS A 136 -9.80 -13.62 -9.50
N ASP A 137 -9.91 -14.94 -9.48
CA ASP A 137 -11.02 -15.62 -8.82
C ASP A 137 -10.83 -15.69 -7.31
N THR A 138 -9.62 -15.98 -6.86
CA THR A 138 -9.30 -15.99 -5.41
C THR A 138 -9.37 -14.59 -4.80
N ALA A 139 -8.96 -13.54 -5.54
CA ALA A 139 -9.10 -12.16 -5.10
C ALA A 139 -10.59 -11.75 -4.97
N ARG A 140 -11.44 -12.16 -5.93
CA ARG A 140 -12.89 -11.93 -5.84
C ARG A 140 -13.50 -12.57 -4.60
N ALA A 141 -13.16 -13.84 -4.35
CA ALA A 141 -13.64 -14.54 -3.17
C ALA A 141 -13.21 -13.85 -1.86
N ALA A 142 -11.97 -13.36 -1.79
CA ALA A 142 -11.50 -12.60 -0.64
C ALA A 142 -12.27 -11.28 -0.48
N ILE A 143 -12.47 -10.51 -1.57
CA ILE A 143 -13.25 -9.26 -1.54
C ILE A 143 -14.68 -9.52 -1.03
N GLU A 144 -15.35 -10.57 -1.51
CA GLU A 144 -16.72 -10.90 -1.09
C GLU A 144 -16.83 -11.16 0.42
N ILE A 145 -15.84 -11.83 1.00
CA ILE A 145 -15.77 -12.03 2.45
C ILE A 145 -15.56 -10.69 3.18
N LEU A 146 -14.60 -9.91 2.73
CA LEU A 146 -14.22 -8.66 3.38
C LEU A 146 -15.33 -7.59 3.28
N GLU A 147 -15.95 -7.44 2.11
CA GLU A 147 -17.09 -6.52 1.92
C GLU A 147 -18.27 -6.91 2.82
N ARG A 148 -18.62 -8.20 2.88
CA ARG A 148 -19.70 -8.69 3.75
C ARG A 148 -19.42 -8.40 5.23
N TRP A 149 -18.19 -8.61 5.71
CA TRP A 149 -17.81 -8.25 7.06
C TRP A 149 -17.82 -6.75 7.30
N GLY A 150 -17.32 -5.96 6.34
CA GLY A 150 -17.39 -4.50 6.39
C GLY A 150 -18.83 -3.99 6.48
N ASP A 151 -19.74 -4.52 5.66
CA ASP A 151 -21.17 -4.19 5.70
C ASP A 151 -21.81 -4.56 7.03
N LYS A 152 -21.47 -5.74 7.59
CA LYS A 152 -21.90 -6.16 8.92
C LYS A 152 -21.45 -5.19 10.01
N PHE A 153 -20.17 -4.82 10.02
CA PHE A 153 -19.64 -3.85 10.99
C PHE A 153 -20.34 -2.48 10.85
N LYS A 154 -20.53 -2.02 9.62
CA LYS A 154 -21.23 -0.76 9.35
C LYS A 154 -22.67 -0.77 9.86
N ALA A 155 -23.37 -1.88 9.68
CA ALA A 155 -24.74 -2.05 10.19
C ALA A 155 -24.80 -2.12 11.73
N GLU A 156 -23.83 -2.77 12.37
CA GLU A 156 -23.81 -2.99 13.82
C GLU A 156 -23.20 -1.81 14.61
N ARG A 157 -22.25 -1.07 14.00
CA ARG A 157 -21.41 -0.09 14.72
C ARG A 157 -21.36 1.30 14.05
N GLY A 158 -21.94 1.46 12.86
CA GLY A 158 -21.92 2.71 12.11
C GLY A 158 -20.63 2.96 11.29
N SER A 159 -19.62 2.10 11.39
CA SER A 159 -18.39 2.17 10.62
C SER A 159 -18.03 0.82 10.00
N ARG A 160 -17.47 0.83 8.80
CA ARG A 160 -17.12 -0.36 8.02
C ARG A 160 -16.06 -1.23 8.69
N THR A 161 -15.12 -0.66 9.37
CA THR A 161 -14.03 -1.31 10.13
C THR A 161 -13.12 -2.23 9.30
N VAL A 162 -13.63 -3.05 8.38
CA VAL A 162 -12.86 -4.03 7.56
C VAL A 162 -12.85 -3.61 6.10
N PHE A 163 -11.62 -3.56 5.54
CA PHE A 163 -11.41 -3.10 4.17
C PHE A 163 -10.46 -4.02 3.41
N PRO A 164 -10.80 -4.44 2.17
CA PRO A 164 -9.81 -4.94 1.22
C PRO A 164 -8.94 -3.79 0.70
N SER A 165 -7.65 -4.04 0.47
CA SER A 165 -6.80 -3.06 -0.21
C SER A 165 -7.17 -2.92 -1.69
N ASP A 166 -6.80 -1.80 -2.29
CA ASP A 166 -7.04 -1.50 -3.70
C ASP A 166 -6.44 -2.56 -4.63
N GLU A 167 -5.30 -3.15 -4.24
CA GLU A 167 -4.64 -4.20 -5.00
C GLU A 167 -5.54 -5.43 -5.20
N PHE A 168 -6.41 -5.76 -4.25
CA PHE A 168 -7.39 -6.84 -4.43
C PHE A 168 -8.35 -6.55 -5.59
N TYR A 169 -8.84 -5.32 -5.70
CA TYR A 169 -9.74 -4.91 -6.79
C TYR A 169 -9.02 -4.94 -8.14
N LEU A 170 -7.76 -4.49 -8.20
CA LEU A 170 -6.94 -4.56 -9.40
C LEU A 170 -6.71 -6.02 -9.86
N ILE A 171 -6.34 -6.92 -8.95
CA ILE A 171 -6.16 -8.36 -9.23
C ILE A 171 -7.48 -8.98 -9.69
N ALA A 172 -8.58 -8.67 -9.02
CA ALA A 172 -9.93 -9.17 -9.32
C ALA A 172 -10.51 -8.62 -10.63
N LYS A 173 -9.89 -7.58 -11.19
CA LYS A 173 -10.43 -6.79 -12.30
C LYS A 173 -11.86 -6.34 -11.99
N ARG A 174 -12.04 -5.76 -10.81
CA ARG A 174 -13.25 -5.09 -10.34
C ARG A 174 -12.99 -3.60 -10.26
N GLU A 175 -14.02 -2.81 -10.47
CA GLU A 175 -13.99 -1.38 -10.21
C GLU A 175 -13.72 -1.12 -8.72
N LEU A 176 -12.99 -0.05 -8.43
CA LEU A 176 -12.79 0.41 -7.06
C LEU A 176 -14.12 0.89 -6.48
N PRO A 177 -14.35 0.66 -5.18
CA PRO A 177 -15.51 1.22 -4.50
C PRO A 177 -15.58 2.76 -4.62
N PRO A 178 -16.77 3.36 -4.47
CA PRO A 178 -16.91 4.81 -4.44
C PRO A 178 -16.20 5.42 -3.23
N TYR A 179 -15.91 6.71 -3.27
CA TYR A 179 -15.14 7.45 -2.26
C TYR A 179 -15.69 7.24 -0.84
N GLU A 180 -17.02 7.29 -0.67
CA GLU A 180 -17.71 7.14 0.61
C GLU A 180 -17.59 5.74 1.24
N PHE A 181 -17.17 4.74 0.45
CA PHE A 181 -16.92 3.38 0.95
C PHE A 181 -15.77 3.37 1.96
N TYR A 182 -14.78 4.21 1.75
CA TYR A 182 -13.54 4.26 2.53
C TYR A 182 -13.65 5.10 3.81
N GLU A 183 -14.79 5.78 4.01
CA GLU A 183 -15.06 6.64 5.19
C GLU A 183 -13.95 7.70 5.35
N ASP A 184 -13.25 7.74 6.49
CA ASP A 184 -12.14 8.68 6.74
C ASP A 184 -10.76 8.11 6.28
N PHE A 185 -10.75 7.13 5.39
CA PHE A 185 -9.52 6.47 4.88
C PHE A 185 -8.58 5.95 5.98
N PRO A 186 -9.09 5.20 6.97
CA PRO A 186 -8.33 4.86 8.18
C PRO A 186 -7.14 3.94 7.92
N GLN A 187 -7.00 3.40 6.71
CA GLN A 187 -5.97 2.44 6.33
C GLN A 187 -5.27 2.80 5.00
N ILE A 188 -5.23 4.10 4.67
CA ILE A 188 -4.64 4.58 3.41
C ILE A 188 -3.17 4.16 3.26
N GLU A 189 -2.39 4.14 4.34
CA GLU A 189 -1.00 3.69 4.38
C GLU A 189 -0.83 2.20 3.99
N ASN A 190 -1.90 1.42 4.09
CA ASN A 190 -1.97 0.02 3.65
C ASN A 190 -2.55 -0.14 2.25
N GLY A 191 -2.68 0.94 1.48
CA GLY A 191 -3.24 0.92 0.13
C GLY A 191 -4.74 0.63 0.12
N VAL A 192 -5.48 1.11 1.11
CA VAL A 192 -6.94 1.04 1.18
C VAL A 192 -7.52 2.40 0.80
N GLY A 193 -8.10 2.50 -0.37
CA GLY A 193 -8.68 3.73 -0.90
C GLY A 193 -7.68 4.71 -1.50
N MET A 194 -6.38 4.41 -1.47
CA MET A 194 -5.33 5.29 -1.98
C MET A 194 -5.54 5.63 -3.47
N LEU A 195 -5.95 4.66 -4.26
CA LEU A 195 -6.20 4.89 -5.69
C LEU A 195 -7.46 5.73 -5.90
N ARG A 196 -8.52 5.50 -5.14
CA ARG A 196 -9.74 6.31 -5.25
C ARG A 196 -9.50 7.75 -4.81
N ASP A 197 -8.74 7.94 -3.73
CA ASP A 197 -8.35 9.27 -3.24
C ASP A 197 -7.51 10.02 -4.30
N LEU A 198 -6.51 9.36 -4.87
CA LEU A 198 -5.71 9.93 -5.97
C LEU A 198 -6.59 10.34 -7.18
N GLU A 199 -7.52 9.49 -7.60
CA GLU A 199 -8.39 9.76 -8.73
C GLU A 199 -9.24 11.01 -8.51
N GLU A 200 -9.89 11.10 -7.34
CA GLU A 200 -10.74 12.25 -6.97
C GLU A 200 -9.91 13.52 -6.84
N GLU A 201 -8.82 13.49 -6.07
CA GLU A 201 -7.95 14.66 -5.89
C GLU A 201 -7.34 15.14 -7.21
N PHE A 202 -6.90 14.21 -8.08
CA PHE A 202 -6.32 14.56 -9.38
C PHE A 202 -7.39 15.14 -10.33
N SER A 203 -8.59 14.59 -10.33
CA SER A 203 -9.72 15.12 -11.10
C SER A 203 -10.05 16.55 -10.68
N TRP A 204 -10.15 16.82 -9.36
CA TRP A 204 -10.39 18.17 -8.84
C TRP A 204 -9.23 19.13 -9.19
N ALA A 205 -7.98 18.67 -9.04
CA ALA A 205 -6.82 19.49 -9.42
C ALA A 205 -6.85 19.86 -10.91
N VAL A 206 -7.23 18.90 -11.77
CA VAL A 206 -7.41 19.17 -13.20
C VAL A 206 -8.55 20.14 -13.45
N GLU A 207 -9.70 20.00 -12.80
CA GLU A 207 -10.84 20.91 -12.95
C GLU A 207 -10.51 22.36 -12.57
N ASP A 208 -9.77 22.54 -11.47
CA ASP A 208 -9.40 23.85 -10.93
C ASP A 208 -8.27 24.54 -11.70
N GLU A 209 -7.42 23.77 -12.42
CA GLU A 209 -6.27 24.33 -13.16
C GLU A 209 -6.77 25.13 -14.38
N PRO A 210 -6.34 26.41 -14.57
CA PRO A 210 -6.74 27.19 -15.71
C PRO A 210 -6.33 26.56 -17.05
N GLU A 211 -7.22 26.66 -18.05
CA GLU A 211 -6.87 26.27 -19.42
C GLU A 211 -5.68 27.08 -19.96
N ARG A 212 -4.74 26.40 -20.56
CA ARG A 212 -3.56 27.03 -21.20
C ARG A 212 -3.03 26.15 -22.34
N ASP A 213 -2.40 26.78 -23.31
CA ASP A 213 -1.74 26.08 -24.41
C ASP A 213 -0.39 25.54 -23.91
N ILE A 214 -0.34 24.23 -23.65
CA ILE A 214 0.85 23.51 -23.19
C ILE A 214 1.33 22.62 -24.31
N LYS A 215 2.62 22.74 -24.65
CA LYS A 215 3.31 21.83 -25.57
C LYS A 215 4.44 21.17 -24.82
N ARG A 216 4.15 20.03 -24.23
CA ARG A 216 5.11 19.29 -23.42
C ARG A 216 4.88 17.80 -23.58
N ARG A 217 5.96 17.06 -23.57
CA ARG A 217 5.94 15.60 -23.54
C ARG A 217 6.67 15.11 -22.32
N VAL A 218 6.00 14.32 -21.46
CA VAL A 218 6.59 13.74 -20.25
C VAL A 218 6.44 12.23 -20.24
N THR A 219 7.37 11.54 -19.61
CA THR A 219 7.31 10.10 -19.37
C THR A 219 7.11 9.83 -17.89
N ILE A 220 6.09 9.04 -17.55
CA ILE A 220 5.77 8.63 -16.18
C ILE A 220 5.89 7.10 -16.11
N PRO A 221 6.96 6.55 -15.51
CA PRO A 221 7.05 5.11 -15.26
C PRO A 221 6.12 4.71 -14.13
N THR A 222 5.45 3.56 -14.26
CA THR A 222 4.55 3.03 -13.25
C THR A 222 4.65 1.50 -13.15
N GLY A 223 4.22 0.92 -12.04
CA GLY A 223 4.14 -0.53 -11.91
C GLY A 223 3.07 -1.14 -12.82
N GLU A 224 3.31 -2.34 -13.31
CA GLU A 224 2.36 -3.04 -14.21
C GLU A 224 0.98 -3.22 -13.56
N GLY A 225 0.93 -3.42 -12.22
CA GLY A 225 -0.30 -3.68 -11.50
C GLY A 225 -1.30 -2.52 -11.53
N VAL A 226 -0.81 -1.28 -11.54
CA VAL A 226 -1.62 -0.06 -11.49
C VAL A 226 -1.73 0.66 -12.85
N TYR A 227 -1.04 0.16 -13.88
CA TYR A 227 -0.92 0.84 -15.16
C TYR A 227 -2.28 1.24 -15.78
N ALA A 228 -3.22 0.30 -15.86
CA ALA A 228 -4.53 0.58 -16.48
C ALA A 228 -5.34 1.63 -15.71
N PHE A 229 -5.21 1.66 -14.39
CA PHE A 229 -5.83 2.68 -13.55
C PHE A 229 -5.17 4.05 -13.77
N MET A 230 -3.83 4.11 -13.78
CA MET A 230 -3.10 5.37 -14.03
C MET A 230 -3.35 5.93 -15.44
N GLU A 231 -3.55 5.08 -16.46
CA GLU A 231 -3.96 5.57 -17.79
C GLU A 231 -5.28 6.34 -17.71
N HIS A 232 -6.27 5.79 -16.98
CA HIS A 232 -7.54 6.47 -16.76
C HIS A 232 -7.37 7.82 -16.03
N VAL A 233 -6.57 7.86 -14.97
CA VAL A 233 -6.31 9.11 -14.23
C VAL A 233 -5.60 10.15 -15.12
N MET A 234 -4.63 9.73 -15.92
CA MET A 234 -3.91 10.65 -16.81
C MET A 234 -4.79 11.19 -17.95
N ASP A 235 -5.88 10.50 -18.30
CA ASP A 235 -6.80 10.97 -19.33
C ASP A 235 -7.50 12.27 -18.94
N PHE A 236 -7.76 12.53 -17.65
CA PHE A 236 -8.30 13.82 -17.19
C PHE A 236 -7.41 15.00 -17.63
N ALA A 237 -6.09 14.87 -17.47
CA ALA A 237 -5.15 15.92 -17.89
C ALA A 237 -5.01 15.99 -19.42
N ARG A 238 -4.99 14.85 -20.12
CA ARG A 238 -4.91 14.81 -21.60
C ARG A 238 -6.13 15.46 -22.27
N GLU A 239 -7.32 15.25 -21.71
CA GLU A 239 -8.57 15.84 -22.23
C GLU A 239 -8.59 17.36 -22.07
N LYS A 240 -8.13 17.88 -20.92
CA LYS A 240 -8.11 19.33 -20.66
C LYS A 240 -6.98 20.05 -21.38
N PHE A 241 -5.83 19.41 -21.58
CA PHE A 241 -4.63 20.00 -22.17
C PHE A 241 -4.19 19.26 -23.43
N PRO A 242 -4.81 19.51 -24.61
CA PRO A 242 -4.59 18.73 -25.84
C PRO A 242 -3.15 18.72 -26.38
N GLY A 243 -2.33 19.70 -25.99
CA GLY A 243 -0.91 19.78 -26.37
C GLY A 243 0.03 19.05 -25.41
N LEU A 244 -0.51 18.45 -24.34
CA LEU A 244 0.22 17.66 -23.35
C LEU A 244 0.29 16.19 -23.81
N GLU A 245 1.49 15.68 -23.99
CA GLU A 245 1.73 14.28 -24.29
C GLU A 245 2.26 13.56 -23.02
N ILE A 246 1.43 12.73 -22.40
CA ILE A 246 1.84 11.90 -21.26
C ILE A 246 2.10 10.49 -21.77
N ASN A 247 3.37 10.09 -21.76
CA ASN A 247 3.81 8.73 -22.04
C ASN A 247 3.88 7.93 -20.73
N LEU A 248 2.79 7.28 -20.37
CA LEU A 248 2.76 6.38 -19.21
C LEU A 248 3.41 5.05 -19.60
N VAL A 249 4.43 4.61 -18.86
CA VAL A 249 5.21 3.41 -19.22
C VAL A 249 5.11 2.36 -18.12
N PRO A 250 4.48 1.20 -18.39
CA PRO A 250 4.47 0.08 -17.45
C PRO A 250 5.88 -0.53 -17.35
N VAL A 251 6.37 -0.67 -16.13
CA VAL A 251 7.71 -1.19 -15.82
C VAL A 251 7.57 -2.51 -15.06
N HIS A 252 8.17 -3.56 -15.64
CA HIS A 252 8.29 -4.85 -14.97
C HIS A 252 9.33 -4.79 -13.86
N ASN A 253 9.02 -5.35 -12.70
CA ASN A 253 9.96 -5.42 -11.58
C ASN A 253 10.85 -6.66 -11.70
N ASP A 254 11.99 -6.50 -12.37
CA ASP A 254 12.99 -7.57 -12.50
C ASP A 254 13.78 -7.80 -11.21
N PHE A 255 13.90 -6.79 -10.36
CA PHE A 255 14.70 -6.87 -9.14
C PHE A 255 14.06 -7.80 -8.10
N PHE A 256 12.79 -7.57 -7.75
CA PHE A 256 12.09 -8.42 -6.77
C PHE A 256 11.46 -9.66 -7.37
N GLY A 257 11.19 -9.68 -8.64
CA GLY A 257 10.54 -10.77 -9.38
C GLY A 257 9.12 -10.44 -9.81
N GLY A 258 8.63 -11.17 -10.81
CA GLY A 258 7.45 -10.84 -11.59
C GLY A 258 6.09 -10.84 -10.87
N THR A 259 6.02 -11.21 -9.59
CA THR A 259 4.79 -11.08 -8.80
C THR A 259 4.72 -9.76 -8.02
N VAL A 260 5.82 -9.01 -7.98
CA VAL A 260 5.88 -7.68 -7.38
C VAL A 260 5.72 -6.66 -8.51
N ASN A 261 4.56 -6.02 -8.58
CA ASN A 261 4.15 -5.16 -9.68
C ASN A 261 3.74 -3.74 -9.25
N VAL A 262 4.00 -3.39 -7.97
CA VAL A 262 3.68 -2.08 -7.41
C VAL A 262 4.74 -1.04 -7.75
N THR A 263 4.32 0.21 -7.99
CA THR A 263 5.18 1.33 -8.39
C THR A 263 6.30 1.61 -7.38
N GLY A 264 5.99 1.62 -6.09
CA GLY A 264 6.93 1.96 -5.01
C GLY A 264 8.10 0.98 -4.82
N LEU A 265 8.04 -0.21 -5.43
CA LEU A 265 9.12 -1.21 -5.35
C LEU A 265 9.95 -1.29 -6.65
N LEU A 266 9.72 -0.42 -7.64
CA LEU A 266 10.56 -0.32 -8.82
C LEU A 266 11.94 0.23 -8.45
N THR A 267 12.99 -0.36 -9.05
CA THR A 267 14.37 0.08 -8.85
C THR A 267 14.84 0.96 -10.00
N GLY A 268 15.91 1.72 -9.76
CA GLY A 268 16.53 2.51 -10.83
C GLY A 268 16.97 1.66 -12.01
N ARG A 269 17.40 0.41 -11.77
CA ARG A 269 17.76 -0.55 -12.85
C ARG A 269 16.58 -0.98 -13.68
N ASP A 270 15.44 -1.26 -13.04
CA ASP A 270 14.21 -1.63 -13.75
C ASP A 270 13.81 -0.49 -14.70
N LEU A 271 13.88 0.76 -14.20
CA LEU A 271 13.61 1.95 -15.01
C LEU A 271 14.58 2.11 -16.17
N VAL A 272 15.91 2.01 -15.96
CA VAL A 272 16.91 2.09 -17.03
C VAL A 272 16.65 1.04 -18.10
N ASN A 273 16.42 -0.21 -17.70
CA ASN A 273 16.21 -1.32 -18.63
C ASN A 273 14.97 -1.11 -19.52
N ARG A 274 13.90 -0.58 -18.93
CA ARG A 274 12.64 -0.38 -19.66
C ARG A 274 12.64 0.90 -20.49
N LEU A 275 13.10 2.01 -19.91
CA LEU A 275 12.98 3.34 -20.50
C LEU A 275 14.03 3.62 -21.60
N SER A 276 15.19 2.93 -21.60
CA SER A 276 16.23 3.14 -22.65
C SER A 276 15.74 2.94 -24.08
N ARG A 277 14.56 2.32 -24.26
CA ARG A 277 13.98 2.03 -25.58
C ARG A 277 12.83 2.95 -25.96
N GLU A 278 12.48 3.88 -25.07
CA GLU A 278 11.34 4.78 -25.23
C GLU A 278 11.75 6.17 -25.73
N ASN A 279 10.81 6.86 -26.34
CA ASN A 279 10.95 8.29 -26.57
C ASN A 279 10.47 9.04 -25.31
N LEU A 280 11.41 9.49 -24.51
CA LEU A 280 11.16 9.98 -23.16
C LEU A 280 10.60 11.41 -23.09
N GLY A 281 10.70 12.18 -24.20
CA GLY A 281 10.22 13.56 -24.22
C GLY A 281 11.11 14.51 -23.42
N ASP A 282 10.50 15.50 -22.77
CA ASP A 282 11.20 16.62 -22.12
C ASP A 282 11.68 16.24 -20.69
N ALA A 283 10.96 15.35 -20.01
CA ALA A 283 11.28 14.94 -18.65
C ALA A 283 10.71 13.54 -18.30
N ILE A 284 11.35 12.90 -17.32
CA ILE A 284 10.85 11.71 -16.64
C ILE A 284 10.35 12.14 -15.27
N LEU A 285 9.10 11.84 -14.97
CA LEU A 285 8.44 12.18 -13.70
C LEU A 285 8.28 10.93 -12.86
N LEU A 286 8.84 10.93 -11.64
CA LEU A 286 8.96 9.78 -10.78
C LEU A 286 7.98 9.89 -9.60
N ALA A 287 7.16 8.86 -9.39
CA ALA A 287 6.30 8.80 -8.21
C ALA A 287 7.16 8.85 -6.92
N PRO A 288 6.78 9.66 -5.93
CA PRO A 288 7.52 9.80 -4.68
C PRO A 288 7.76 8.47 -3.95
N SER A 289 6.84 7.53 -4.09
CA SER A 289 6.91 6.19 -3.48
C SER A 289 8.07 5.31 -4.00
N MET A 290 8.65 5.63 -5.16
CA MET A 290 9.84 4.92 -5.69
C MET A 290 11.12 5.29 -4.95
N LEU A 291 11.12 6.39 -4.21
CA LEU A 291 12.31 7.01 -3.64
C LEU A 291 12.28 7.00 -2.11
N MET A 292 13.44 7.11 -1.50
CA MET A 292 13.55 7.33 -0.05
C MET A 292 12.86 8.65 0.33
N ALA A 293 12.23 8.70 1.50
CA ALA A 293 11.34 9.81 1.89
C ALA A 293 11.99 11.19 1.76
N ASP A 294 13.25 11.31 2.18
CA ASP A 294 13.97 12.60 2.26
C ASP A 294 15.16 12.69 1.28
N GLU A 295 15.35 11.67 0.43
CA GLU A 295 16.47 11.61 -0.49
C GLU A 295 16.04 11.07 -1.86
N ASP A 296 16.66 11.57 -2.94
CA ASP A 296 16.40 11.14 -4.31
C ASP A 296 17.16 9.85 -4.67
N ILE A 297 16.91 8.77 -3.88
CA ILE A 297 17.59 7.48 -4.00
C ILE A 297 16.57 6.34 -4.10
N PHE A 298 16.74 5.50 -5.12
CA PHE A 298 15.97 4.26 -5.31
C PHE A 298 16.38 3.15 -4.32
N LEU A 299 15.60 2.06 -4.30
CA LEU A 299 15.86 0.89 -3.46
C LEU A 299 17.19 0.17 -3.77
N ASP A 300 17.74 0.32 -4.97
CA ASP A 300 19.00 -0.27 -5.43
C ASP A 300 20.19 0.69 -5.35
N ASP A 301 20.08 1.75 -4.53
CA ASP A 301 21.09 2.77 -4.30
C ASP A 301 21.38 3.70 -5.49
N MET A 302 20.67 3.56 -6.61
CA MET A 302 20.77 4.50 -7.73
C MET A 302 20.13 5.83 -7.34
N THR A 303 20.76 6.95 -7.68
CA THR A 303 20.17 8.28 -7.50
C THR A 303 19.35 8.70 -8.71
N VAL A 304 18.42 9.64 -8.54
CA VAL A 304 17.65 10.26 -9.62
C VAL A 304 18.57 10.94 -10.63
N GLN A 305 19.65 11.57 -10.15
CA GLN A 305 20.66 12.16 -11.03
C GLN A 305 21.33 11.08 -11.92
N GLN A 306 21.73 9.95 -11.35
CA GLN A 306 22.34 8.85 -12.11
C GLN A 306 21.36 8.25 -13.14
N LEU A 307 20.06 8.21 -12.82
CA LEU A 307 19.02 7.81 -13.76
C LEU A 307 18.96 8.77 -14.94
N SER A 308 18.91 10.09 -14.68
CA SER A 308 18.92 11.14 -15.69
C SER A 308 20.13 11.04 -16.62
N GLU A 309 21.34 10.87 -16.06
CA GLU A 309 22.58 10.71 -16.81
C GLU A 309 22.56 9.48 -17.73
N LYS A 310 22.03 8.35 -17.26
CA LYS A 310 21.95 7.09 -18.03
C LYS A 310 20.93 7.16 -19.16
N LEU A 311 19.84 7.87 -18.97
CA LEU A 311 18.75 7.98 -19.95
C LEU A 311 18.89 9.22 -20.85
N GLY A 312 19.76 10.17 -20.49
CA GLY A 312 19.99 11.40 -21.27
C GLY A 312 18.82 12.39 -21.23
N VAL A 313 17.88 12.23 -20.31
CA VAL A 313 16.70 13.08 -20.11
C VAL A 313 16.58 13.41 -18.62
N PRO A 314 16.26 14.67 -18.24
CA PRO A 314 16.05 15.03 -16.86
C PRO A 314 14.98 14.18 -16.19
N ALA A 315 15.25 13.68 -14.99
CA ALA A 315 14.29 12.97 -14.16
C ALA A 315 14.05 13.75 -12.86
N TYR A 316 12.79 13.82 -12.42
CA TYR A 316 12.38 14.56 -11.24
C TYR A 316 11.44 13.73 -10.40
N ARG A 317 11.54 13.90 -9.06
CA ARG A 317 10.52 13.44 -8.14
C ARG A 317 9.29 14.33 -8.27
N MET A 318 8.11 13.77 -8.43
CA MET A 318 6.86 14.51 -8.37
C MET A 318 6.51 14.94 -6.93
N HIS A 319 5.66 15.94 -6.82
CA HIS A 319 5.02 16.28 -5.56
C HIS A 319 4.17 15.11 -5.05
N LYS A 320 3.86 15.11 -3.75
CA LYS A 320 3.07 14.04 -3.11
C LYS A 320 1.57 14.27 -3.25
N ASP A 321 1.15 15.50 -3.40
CA ASP A 321 -0.25 15.90 -3.57
C ASP A 321 -0.62 16.03 -5.05
N ALA A 322 -1.87 15.78 -5.35
CA ALA A 322 -2.38 15.73 -6.73
C ALA A 322 -2.23 17.07 -7.48
N ALA A 323 -2.39 18.20 -6.79
CA ALA A 323 -2.23 19.52 -7.41
C ALA A 323 -0.77 19.81 -7.78
N GLY A 324 0.17 19.41 -6.92
CA GLY A 324 1.60 19.47 -7.19
C GLY A 324 2.01 18.52 -8.31
N GLU A 325 1.49 17.27 -8.31
CA GLU A 325 1.71 16.29 -9.37
C GLU A 325 1.25 16.82 -10.73
N LEU A 326 0.06 17.42 -10.79
CA LEU A 326 -0.43 18.05 -12.03
C LEU A 326 0.50 19.17 -12.50
N LYS A 327 0.98 20.04 -11.59
CA LYS A 327 1.93 21.11 -11.94
C LYS A 327 3.25 20.56 -12.45
N ASP A 328 3.76 19.46 -11.90
CA ASP A 328 4.94 18.78 -12.41
C ASP A 328 4.71 18.26 -13.83
N ILE A 329 3.55 17.67 -14.09
CA ILE A 329 3.15 17.17 -15.41
C ILE A 329 3.06 18.32 -16.41
N LEU A 330 2.46 19.46 -16.03
CA LEU A 330 2.31 20.64 -16.86
C LEU A 330 3.62 21.44 -17.02
N GLY A 331 4.62 21.23 -16.14
CA GLY A 331 5.87 22.00 -16.10
C GLY A 331 5.68 23.40 -15.53
N THR A 332 4.74 23.59 -14.63
CA THR A 332 4.40 24.85 -13.98
C THR A 332 4.75 24.87 -12.50
N ALA A 333 5.34 23.80 -11.97
CA ALA A 333 5.89 23.77 -10.62
C ALA A 333 7.05 24.79 -10.50
N GLU A 334 7.04 25.63 -9.44
CA GLU A 334 8.08 26.59 -9.11
C GLU A 334 9.31 25.93 -8.46
#